data_c01b36603b24826dc5cb939e57bd8afa
#
_entry.id   c01b36603b24826dc5cb939e57bd8afa
#
_cell.length_a   1.000
_cell.length_b   1.000
_cell.length_c   1.000
_cell.angle_alpha   90.00
_cell.angle_beta   90.00
_cell.angle_gamma   90.00
#
_symmetry.space_group_name_H-M   'P 1'
#
loop_
_entity.id
_entity.type
_entity.pdbx_description
1 polymer ?
#
loop_
_entity_poly.entity_id
_entity_poly.type
_entity_poly.pdbx_seq_one_letter_code
_entity_poly.pdbx_strand_id
1 'polypeptide(L)'
;MTYRSLLALCVITASSLNADEVSFKATDGGATIHMNGKQFATFVHTESPVGRPYISNVFTTDHIKVTRNHPTTKDDPDDHPHHQGIFFTWGQLNGLDYWHMRGRTVHDRFLKKPTSGKIAHFSTRSYYLAEDNKSRVAREDATYTFRKTPFGILVTLQATVTGESSAAIFGSKEEGGLAVRMSKDLTVEAGASMTDNEGRNGGDQIWGKDSKWVDYAGKKQDRWVGITLFTNPASFRKCWWHARDYGLLAANPLGPLNDPKQSVVLKKGESFTVHYGVMIHSNSDQTEYSPAKAYEYYLSQLPK
;
A
#
# COMPACT_ATOMS: atom_id res chain seq x y z
N MET A 1 59.94 -38.93 -0.12
CA MET A 1 58.92 -38.15 0.62
C MET A 1 58.00 -37.48 -0.40
N THR A 2 56.84 -38.06 -0.62
CA THR A 2 55.87 -37.59 -1.64
C THR A 2 54.73 -36.86 -0.92
N TYR A 3 54.65 -35.55 -1.14
CA TYR A 3 53.54 -34.73 -0.67
C TYR A 3 52.28 -34.93 -1.53
N ARG A 4 51.21 -35.50 -0.96
CA ARG A 4 49.88 -35.51 -1.55
C ARG A 4 49.14 -34.24 -1.14
N SER A 5 48.90 -33.34 -2.10
CA SER A 5 48.01 -32.18 -1.93
C SER A 5 46.58 -32.66 -1.96
N LEU A 6 45.83 -32.49 -0.86
CA LEU A 6 44.38 -32.59 -0.85
C LEU A 6 43.77 -31.28 -1.39
N LEU A 7 43.15 -31.34 -2.56
CA LEU A 7 42.24 -30.28 -3.01
C LEU A 7 40.90 -30.45 -2.27
N ALA A 8 40.59 -29.50 -1.41
CA ALA A 8 39.24 -29.37 -0.81
C ALA A 8 38.30 -28.79 -1.87
N LEU A 9 37.36 -29.60 -2.36
CA LEU A 9 36.31 -29.18 -3.26
C LEU A 9 35.25 -28.45 -2.44
N CYS A 10 35.22 -27.10 -2.51
CA CYS A 10 34.18 -26.27 -1.89
C CYS A 10 32.90 -26.42 -2.72
N VAL A 11 31.96 -27.27 -2.30
CA VAL A 11 30.64 -27.39 -2.91
C VAL A 11 29.82 -26.15 -2.48
N ILE A 12 29.74 -25.16 -3.35
CA ILE A 12 28.79 -24.05 -3.19
C ILE A 12 27.42 -24.64 -3.53
N THR A 13 26.63 -24.95 -2.51
CA THR A 13 25.21 -25.24 -2.65
C THR A 13 24.49 -23.96 -3.05
N ALA A 14 24.25 -23.78 -4.35
CA ALA A 14 23.32 -22.77 -4.82
C ALA A 14 21.93 -23.14 -4.26
N SER A 15 21.45 -22.40 -3.27
CA SER A 15 20.08 -22.48 -2.83
C SER A 15 19.20 -22.12 -4.02
N SER A 16 18.49 -23.09 -4.60
CA SER A 16 17.48 -22.84 -5.62
C SER A 16 16.44 -21.91 -5.01
N LEU A 17 16.40 -20.65 -5.43
CA LEU A 17 15.31 -19.74 -5.11
C LEU A 17 14.03 -20.41 -5.62
N ASN A 18 13.16 -20.83 -4.70
CA ASN A 18 11.86 -21.37 -5.06
C ASN A 18 11.12 -20.30 -5.87
N ALA A 19 10.63 -20.68 -7.06
CA ALA A 19 9.79 -19.81 -7.86
C ALA A 19 8.60 -19.35 -7.00
N ASP A 20 8.20 -18.07 -7.15
CA ASP A 20 7.10 -17.42 -6.43
C ASP A 20 7.38 -17.11 -4.95
N GLU A 21 8.64 -16.94 -4.58
CA GLU A 21 9.03 -16.58 -3.22
C GLU A 21 9.23 -15.06 -3.06
N VAL A 22 8.62 -14.50 -2.01
CA VAL A 22 8.87 -13.13 -1.56
C VAL A 22 9.87 -13.16 -0.42
N SER A 23 10.89 -12.30 -0.49
CA SER A 23 11.91 -12.16 0.53
C SER A 23 12.12 -10.69 0.93
N PHE A 24 12.68 -10.50 2.13
CA PHE A 24 12.95 -9.18 2.70
C PHE A 24 14.44 -9.04 2.99
N LYS A 25 14.96 -7.85 2.69
CA LYS A 25 16.32 -7.45 3.08
C LYS A 25 16.21 -6.16 3.91
N ALA A 26 16.63 -6.21 5.17
CA ALA A 26 16.61 -5.04 6.06
C ALA A 26 17.49 -3.92 5.50
N THR A 27 17.04 -2.67 5.74
CA THR A 27 17.76 -1.42 5.50
C THR A 27 17.69 -0.57 6.77
N ASP A 28 18.48 0.51 6.86
CA ASP A 28 18.49 1.37 8.04
C ASP A 28 17.13 1.99 8.37
N GLY A 29 16.32 2.29 7.33
CA GLY A 29 15.01 2.93 7.49
C GLY A 29 13.82 2.01 7.15
N GLY A 30 14.03 0.69 6.93
CA GLY A 30 12.93 -0.18 6.50
C GLY A 30 13.38 -1.54 5.99
N ALA A 31 12.83 -1.95 4.86
CA ALA A 31 13.19 -3.19 4.18
C ALA A 31 12.95 -3.11 2.67
N THR A 32 13.86 -3.60 1.86
CA THR A 32 13.57 -3.90 0.47
C THR A 32 12.84 -5.25 0.36
N ILE A 33 11.83 -5.29 -0.49
CA ILE A 33 10.97 -6.45 -0.72
C ILE A 33 11.31 -6.99 -2.11
N HIS A 34 11.63 -8.28 -2.19
CA HIS A 34 12.04 -8.94 -3.43
C HIS A 34 11.02 -10.02 -3.81
N MET A 35 10.77 -10.15 -5.09
CA MET A 35 10.00 -11.24 -5.70
C MET A 35 10.95 -12.00 -6.62
N ASN A 36 11.15 -13.29 -6.36
CA ASN A 36 12.08 -14.13 -7.12
C ASN A 36 13.50 -13.52 -7.25
N GLY A 37 13.99 -12.92 -6.17
CA GLY A 37 15.31 -12.28 -6.12
C GLY A 37 15.39 -10.88 -6.74
N LYS A 38 14.37 -10.41 -7.46
CA LYS A 38 14.31 -9.03 -7.98
C LYS A 38 13.57 -8.12 -7.02
N GLN A 39 14.05 -6.89 -6.84
CA GLN A 39 13.37 -5.91 -5.99
C GLN A 39 11.99 -5.59 -6.56
N PHE A 40 10.97 -5.77 -5.72
CA PHE A 40 9.57 -5.48 -6.01
C PHE A 40 9.12 -4.15 -5.43
N ALA A 41 9.55 -3.83 -4.20
CA ALA A 41 9.17 -2.62 -3.48
C ALA A 41 10.14 -2.29 -2.36
N THR A 42 9.93 -1.16 -1.68
CA THR A 42 10.63 -0.78 -0.45
C THR A 42 9.61 -0.37 0.60
N PHE A 43 9.60 -1.03 1.75
CA PHE A 43 8.88 -0.56 2.93
C PHE A 43 9.77 0.41 3.70
N VAL A 44 9.31 1.63 3.91
CA VAL A 44 10.00 2.69 4.66
C VAL A 44 9.20 2.98 5.91
N HIS A 45 9.85 2.99 7.09
CA HIS A 45 9.18 3.23 8.37
C HIS A 45 9.88 4.22 9.28
N THR A 46 11.17 4.46 9.10
CA THR A 46 11.94 5.48 9.82
C THR A 46 12.62 6.41 8.84
N GLU A 47 13.02 7.59 9.31
CA GLU A 47 13.71 8.63 8.52
C GLU A 47 12.94 9.09 7.26
N SER A 48 11.65 8.77 7.19
CA SER A 48 10.82 9.26 6.12
C SER A 48 10.68 10.79 6.23
N PRO A 49 10.97 11.55 5.18
CA PRO A 49 10.68 13.00 5.18
C PRO A 49 9.19 13.26 5.30
N VAL A 50 8.34 12.24 5.18
CA VAL A 50 6.89 12.33 5.09
C VAL A 50 6.18 11.94 6.38
N GLY A 51 6.91 11.64 7.44
CA GLY A 51 6.34 11.46 8.79
C GLY A 51 5.33 10.33 8.97
N ARG A 52 5.40 9.26 8.12
CA ARG A 52 4.59 8.04 8.24
C ARG A 52 5.23 6.85 7.52
N PRO A 53 4.93 5.59 7.92
CA PRO A 53 5.33 4.41 7.14
C PRO A 53 4.62 4.34 5.79
N TYR A 54 5.31 3.81 4.75
CA TYR A 54 4.77 3.66 3.40
C TYR A 54 5.54 2.60 2.60
N ILE A 55 4.99 2.18 1.46
CA ILE A 55 5.66 1.31 0.48
C ILE A 55 5.92 2.13 -0.78
N SER A 56 7.19 2.23 -1.17
CA SER A 56 7.63 2.97 -2.35
C SER A 56 8.28 2.07 -3.39
N ASN A 57 8.59 2.65 -4.55
CA ASN A 57 9.30 1.98 -5.63
C ASN A 57 8.69 0.62 -6.00
N VAL A 58 7.36 0.62 -6.23
CA VAL A 58 6.62 -0.60 -6.53
C VAL A 58 6.75 -0.95 -8.01
N PHE A 59 7.11 -2.21 -8.27
CA PHE A 59 7.30 -2.75 -9.61
C PHE A 59 6.37 -3.93 -9.86
N THR A 60 6.02 -4.16 -11.11
CA THR A 60 5.31 -5.36 -11.58
C THR A 60 6.25 -6.59 -11.59
N THR A 61 5.70 -7.77 -11.91
CA THR A 61 6.50 -8.98 -12.15
C THR A 61 7.51 -8.84 -13.30
N ASP A 62 7.19 -8.00 -14.29
CA ASP A 62 8.08 -7.68 -15.42
C ASP A 62 9.07 -6.55 -15.09
N HIS A 63 9.11 -6.15 -13.82
CA HIS A 63 9.98 -5.09 -13.31
C HIS A 63 9.72 -3.71 -13.92
N ILE A 64 8.46 -3.43 -14.24
CA ILE A 64 7.99 -2.11 -14.68
C ILE A 64 7.47 -1.36 -13.46
N LYS A 65 8.00 -0.15 -13.23
CA LYS A 65 7.61 0.69 -12.09
C LYS A 65 6.22 1.28 -12.31
N VAL A 66 5.34 1.11 -11.31
CA VAL A 66 3.94 1.58 -11.38
C VAL A 66 3.62 2.71 -10.43
N THR A 67 4.42 2.92 -9.37
CA THR A 67 4.21 4.04 -8.45
C THR A 67 5.19 5.19 -8.70
N ARG A 68 4.80 6.40 -8.25
CA ARG A 68 5.68 7.56 -8.16
C ARG A 68 6.97 7.23 -7.42
N ASN A 69 8.07 7.89 -7.76
CA ASN A 69 9.30 7.83 -6.98
C ASN A 69 9.09 8.47 -5.60
N HIS A 70 9.72 7.88 -4.60
CA HIS A 70 9.83 8.54 -3.31
C HIS A 70 11.17 8.19 -2.65
N PRO A 71 11.97 9.17 -2.28
CA PRO A 71 11.83 10.59 -2.57
C PRO A 71 11.58 10.88 -4.05
N THR A 72 10.90 12.00 -4.36
CA THR A 72 10.69 12.43 -5.74
C THR A 72 12.02 12.76 -6.42
N THR A 73 12.09 12.51 -7.71
CA THR A 73 13.23 12.86 -8.56
C THR A 73 12.88 14.06 -9.43
N LYS A 74 13.86 14.62 -10.14
CA LYS A 74 13.64 15.70 -11.10
C LYS A 74 12.66 15.35 -12.24
N ASP A 75 12.42 14.05 -12.43
CA ASP A 75 11.52 13.55 -13.45
C ASP A 75 10.06 13.38 -12.95
N ASP A 76 9.82 13.52 -11.66
CA ASP A 76 8.49 13.50 -11.08
C ASP A 76 7.86 14.89 -11.10
N PRO A 77 6.52 15.01 -11.15
CA PRO A 77 5.85 16.30 -10.98
C PRO A 77 6.18 16.92 -9.61
N ASP A 78 6.40 18.23 -9.57
CA ASP A 78 6.59 18.98 -8.33
C ASP A 78 5.22 19.31 -7.70
N ASP A 79 4.49 18.27 -7.35
CA ASP A 79 3.18 18.34 -6.74
C ASP A 79 3.05 17.39 -5.54
N HIS A 80 2.17 17.67 -4.61
CA HIS A 80 1.75 16.77 -3.54
C HIS A 80 2.91 15.94 -2.94
N PRO A 81 3.93 16.57 -2.32
CA PRO A 81 5.12 15.88 -1.79
C PRO A 81 4.79 14.84 -0.74
N HIS A 82 3.59 14.88 -0.19
CA HIS A 82 3.05 13.93 0.77
C HIS A 82 2.45 12.65 0.13
N HIS A 83 2.38 12.53 -1.21
CA HIS A 83 1.93 11.32 -1.88
C HIS A 83 3.13 10.41 -2.19
N GLN A 84 3.31 9.36 -1.40
CA GLN A 84 4.31 8.31 -1.64
C GLN A 84 3.65 7.08 -2.25
N GLY A 85 4.28 6.23 -2.93
CA GLY A 85 3.79 4.99 -3.53
C GLY A 85 2.46 4.44 -2.97
N ILE A 86 2.50 3.54 -1.98
CA ILE A 86 1.33 3.00 -1.27
C ILE A 86 1.44 3.40 0.20
N PHE A 87 0.45 4.10 0.73
CA PHE A 87 0.47 4.60 2.11
C PHE A 87 -0.92 4.57 2.76
N PHE A 88 -0.94 4.42 4.08
CA PHE A 88 -2.15 4.41 4.88
C PHE A 88 -2.12 5.55 5.89
N THR A 89 -3.19 6.37 5.94
CA THR A 89 -3.26 7.54 6.83
C THR A 89 -4.68 8.12 6.89
N TRP A 90 -4.84 9.21 7.66
CA TRP A 90 -6.11 9.91 7.87
C TRP A 90 -5.97 11.41 7.57
N GLY A 91 -6.97 12.01 6.92
CA GLY A 91 -7.02 13.44 6.65
C GLY A 91 -7.21 14.27 7.92
N GLN A 92 -7.92 13.73 8.92
CA GLN A 92 -8.14 14.43 10.18
C GLN A 92 -8.24 13.47 11.37
N LEU A 93 -7.41 13.70 12.39
CA LEU A 93 -7.53 13.06 13.70
C LEU A 93 -7.30 14.11 14.78
N ASN A 94 -8.31 14.34 15.65
CA ASN A 94 -8.35 15.41 16.64
C ASN A 94 -8.03 16.81 16.06
N GLY A 95 -8.53 17.09 14.85
CA GLY A 95 -8.30 18.37 14.16
C GLY A 95 -6.97 18.47 13.42
N LEU A 96 -6.02 17.54 13.65
CA LEU A 96 -4.71 17.55 13.01
C LEU A 96 -4.73 16.73 11.71
N ASP A 97 -4.08 17.23 10.67
CA ASP A 97 -4.05 16.66 9.33
C ASP A 97 -2.80 15.76 9.16
N TYR A 98 -3.02 14.45 9.10
CA TYR A 98 -1.94 13.48 8.89
C TYR A 98 -1.72 13.15 7.41
N TRP A 99 -2.70 13.45 6.55
CA TRP A 99 -2.54 13.26 5.12
C TRP A 99 -1.49 14.23 4.55
N HIS A 100 -1.63 15.52 4.86
CA HIS A 100 -0.69 16.56 4.44
C HIS A 100 0.52 16.71 5.37
N MET A 101 0.78 15.72 6.25
CA MET A 101 1.95 15.64 7.13
C MET A 101 2.06 16.75 8.19
N ARG A 102 0.95 17.38 8.56
CA ARG A 102 0.91 18.28 9.71
C ARG A 102 0.94 17.49 11.02
N GLY A 103 0.36 16.28 11.02
CA GLY A 103 0.51 15.28 12.06
C GLY A 103 1.49 14.18 11.65
N ARG A 104 2.12 13.54 12.63
CA ARG A 104 3.11 12.47 12.44
C ARG A 104 2.55 11.12 12.85
N THR A 105 2.78 10.10 11.99
CA THR A 105 2.58 8.68 12.32
C THR A 105 3.94 8.03 12.45
N VAL A 106 4.32 7.67 13.67
CA VAL A 106 5.67 7.18 13.99
C VAL A 106 5.65 5.67 14.17
N HIS A 107 6.48 4.97 13.42
CA HIS A 107 6.73 3.53 13.62
C HIS A 107 7.35 3.29 15.01
N ASP A 108 6.79 2.37 15.77
CA ASP A 108 7.31 1.96 17.09
C ASP A 108 8.14 0.68 16.94
N ARG A 109 7.57 -0.37 16.38
CA ARG A 109 8.25 -1.67 16.22
C ARG A 109 7.54 -2.61 15.25
N PHE A 110 8.23 -3.65 14.86
CA PHE A 110 7.59 -4.84 14.29
C PHE A 110 6.91 -5.68 15.39
N LEU A 111 5.62 -5.95 15.23
CA LEU A 111 4.87 -6.93 16.02
C LEU A 111 5.18 -8.35 15.56
N LYS A 112 5.32 -8.53 14.23
CA LYS A 112 5.85 -9.72 13.59
C LYS A 112 6.94 -9.28 12.64
N LYS A 113 8.15 -9.79 12.81
CA LYS A 113 9.28 -9.51 11.91
C LYS A 113 8.98 -9.99 10.50
N PRO A 114 9.59 -9.38 9.46
CA PRO A 114 9.46 -9.86 8.09
C PRO A 114 9.79 -11.35 7.96
N THR A 115 8.83 -12.12 7.44
CA THR A 115 8.94 -13.56 7.20
C THR A 115 8.78 -13.81 5.71
N SER A 116 9.82 -14.36 5.08
CA SER A 116 9.87 -14.70 3.66
C SER A 116 9.09 -15.97 3.34
N GLY A 117 8.71 -16.16 2.06
CA GLY A 117 8.06 -17.36 1.55
C GLY A 117 7.06 -17.06 0.43
N LYS A 118 6.29 -18.08 0.03
CA LYS A 118 5.21 -17.93 -0.97
C LYS A 118 4.11 -16.95 -0.48
N ILE A 119 3.90 -16.92 0.82
CA ILE A 119 3.05 -15.94 1.53
C ILE A 119 3.96 -15.28 2.55
N ALA A 120 4.54 -14.16 2.15
CA ALA A 120 5.42 -13.37 3.00
C ALA A 120 4.63 -12.32 3.76
N HIS A 121 5.04 -11.99 4.97
CA HIS A 121 4.33 -11.02 5.78
C HIS A 121 5.22 -10.34 6.82
N PHE A 122 4.77 -9.20 7.30
CA PHE A 122 5.21 -8.57 8.55
C PHE A 122 4.06 -7.82 9.20
N SER A 123 4.19 -7.50 10.47
CA SER A 123 3.24 -6.65 11.18
C SER A 123 3.98 -5.55 11.94
N THR A 124 3.42 -4.35 11.92
CA THR A 124 4.00 -3.16 12.54
C THR A 124 3.06 -2.53 13.53
N ARG A 125 3.61 -1.81 14.49
CA ARG A 125 2.90 -0.87 15.34
C ARG A 125 3.41 0.53 15.05
N SER A 126 2.47 1.45 14.88
CA SER A 126 2.73 2.87 14.74
C SER A 126 1.81 3.68 15.65
N TYR A 127 2.20 4.90 15.98
CA TYR A 127 1.40 5.83 16.79
C TYR A 127 1.15 7.13 16.02
N TYR A 128 -0.08 7.57 16.06
CA TYR A 128 -0.48 8.91 15.65
C TYR A 128 -0.21 9.86 16.82
N LEU A 129 0.69 10.82 16.62
CA LEU A 129 1.10 11.76 17.66
C LEU A 129 0.24 13.04 17.60
N ALA A 130 -0.06 13.59 18.76
CA ALA A 130 -0.68 14.91 18.88
C ALA A 130 0.25 16.02 18.35
N GLU A 131 -0.22 17.24 18.34
CA GLU A 131 0.55 18.43 17.88
C GLU A 131 1.85 18.65 18.65
N ASP A 132 1.92 18.21 19.91
CA ASP A 132 3.13 18.24 20.73
C ASP A 132 4.24 17.26 20.27
N ASN A 133 3.95 16.40 19.28
CA ASN A 133 4.81 15.33 18.77
C ASN A 133 5.30 14.33 19.84
N LYS A 134 4.57 14.19 20.94
CA LYS A 134 4.87 13.30 22.07
C LYS A 134 3.67 12.47 22.50
N SER A 135 2.52 13.13 22.70
CA SER A 135 1.31 12.49 23.17
C SER A 135 0.73 11.58 22.08
N ARG A 136 0.34 10.35 22.46
CA ARG A 136 -0.25 9.37 21.54
C ARG A 136 -1.77 9.56 21.50
N VAL A 137 -2.30 9.83 20.32
CA VAL A 137 -3.74 9.99 20.09
C VAL A 137 -4.36 8.65 19.76
N ALA A 138 -3.74 7.91 18.85
CA ALA A 138 -4.18 6.58 18.43
C ALA A 138 -2.98 5.70 18.09
N ARG A 139 -3.23 4.39 18.08
CA ARG A 139 -2.28 3.34 17.67
C ARG A 139 -2.81 2.64 16.43
N GLU A 140 -1.92 2.29 15.54
CA GLU A 140 -2.15 1.48 14.36
C GLU A 140 -1.33 0.19 14.47
N ASP A 141 -2.01 -0.96 14.45
CA ASP A 141 -1.40 -2.27 14.32
C ASP A 141 -1.73 -2.79 12.92
N ALA A 142 -0.73 -2.75 12.02
CA ALA A 142 -0.87 -3.07 10.60
C ALA A 142 -0.17 -4.37 10.23
N THR A 143 -0.85 -5.25 9.50
CA THR A 143 -0.27 -6.47 8.93
C THR A 143 -0.29 -6.36 7.41
N TYR A 144 0.88 -6.48 6.81
CA TYR A 144 1.08 -6.55 5.37
C TYR A 144 1.39 -7.99 4.96
N THR A 145 0.72 -8.48 3.90
CA THR A 145 0.98 -9.80 3.32
C THR A 145 1.26 -9.64 1.84
N PHE A 146 2.23 -10.37 1.33
CA PHE A 146 2.70 -10.31 -0.06
C PHE A 146 2.66 -11.71 -0.65
N ARG A 147 2.12 -11.85 -1.85
CA ARG A 147 2.14 -13.10 -2.60
C ARG A 147 2.05 -12.88 -4.12
N LYS A 148 2.67 -13.75 -4.87
CA LYS A 148 2.40 -13.87 -6.31
C LYS A 148 1.08 -14.60 -6.52
N THR A 149 0.35 -14.19 -7.54
CA THR A 149 -0.96 -14.74 -7.93
C THR A 149 -1.02 -14.90 -9.44
N PRO A 150 -2.03 -15.59 -10.00
CA PRO A 150 -2.25 -15.62 -11.45
C PRO A 150 -2.52 -14.23 -12.07
N PHE A 151 -2.91 -13.25 -11.26
CA PHE A 151 -3.27 -11.89 -11.71
C PHE A 151 -2.14 -10.87 -11.51
N GLY A 152 -1.05 -11.23 -10.88
CA GLY A 152 0.04 -10.34 -10.53
C GLY A 152 0.52 -10.52 -9.09
N ILE A 153 0.99 -9.45 -8.47
CA ILE A 153 1.42 -9.46 -7.07
C ILE A 153 0.30 -8.86 -6.20
N LEU A 154 -0.21 -9.67 -5.27
CA LEU A 154 -1.20 -9.21 -4.30
C LEU A 154 -0.51 -8.78 -3.01
N VAL A 155 -0.72 -7.52 -2.63
CA VAL A 155 -0.40 -6.98 -1.31
C VAL A 155 -1.71 -6.81 -0.55
N THR A 156 -1.82 -7.37 0.66
CA THR A 156 -2.98 -7.10 1.53
C THR A 156 -2.54 -6.29 2.73
N LEU A 157 -3.39 -5.38 3.16
CA LEU A 157 -3.25 -4.63 4.40
C LEU A 157 -4.46 -4.91 5.29
N GLN A 158 -4.19 -5.35 6.52
CA GLN A 158 -5.14 -5.31 7.63
C GLN A 158 -4.61 -4.32 8.66
N ALA A 159 -5.35 -3.28 8.97
CA ALA A 159 -4.96 -2.29 9.97
C ALA A 159 -6.05 -2.17 11.04
N THR A 160 -5.66 -2.38 12.30
CA THR A 160 -6.50 -2.11 13.47
C THR A 160 -6.04 -0.81 14.11
N VAL A 161 -6.94 0.15 14.16
CA VAL A 161 -6.70 1.47 14.75
C VAL A 161 -7.39 1.52 16.10
N THR A 162 -6.64 1.83 17.16
CA THR A 162 -7.10 1.85 18.56
C THR A 162 -6.89 3.23 19.15
N GLY A 163 -7.90 3.77 19.86
CA GLY A 163 -7.76 5.02 20.62
C GLY A 163 -6.77 4.88 21.78
N GLU A 164 -5.84 5.81 21.92
CA GLU A 164 -4.85 5.87 23.00
C GLU A 164 -5.12 7.05 23.96
N SER A 165 -5.81 8.09 23.50
CA SER A 165 -6.28 9.24 24.29
C SER A 165 -7.70 9.01 24.82
N SER A 166 -8.23 9.94 25.60
CA SER A 166 -9.61 9.92 26.10
C SER A 166 -10.63 9.91 24.96
N ALA A 167 -10.31 10.57 23.85
CA ALA A 167 -11.08 10.54 22.61
C ALA A 167 -10.14 10.73 21.42
N ALA A 168 -10.11 9.75 20.51
CA ALA A 168 -9.50 9.86 19.19
C ALA A 168 -10.63 10.08 18.17
N ILE A 169 -10.74 11.31 17.66
CA ILE A 169 -11.83 11.75 16.77
C ILE A 169 -11.31 11.76 15.34
N PHE A 170 -11.68 10.76 14.56
CA PHE A 170 -11.39 10.68 13.12
C PHE A 170 -12.47 11.43 12.37
N GLY A 171 -12.12 12.57 11.79
CA GLY A 171 -13.04 13.41 11.04
C GLY A 171 -13.29 12.87 9.63
N SER A 172 -14.46 13.17 9.09
CA SER A 172 -14.79 12.86 7.70
C SER A 172 -14.11 13.88 6.77
N LYS A 173 -13.16 13.39 6.01
CA LYS A 173 -12.46 14.12 4.94
C LYS A 173 -12.44 13.28 3.68
N GLU A 174 -12.20 13.90 2.53
CA GLU A 174 -11.99 13.13 1.29
C GLU A 174 -10.72 12.29 1.35
N GLU A 175 -9.69 12.80 2.03
CA GLU A 175 -8.42 12.12 2.25
C GLU A 175 -8.50 11.16 3.42
N GLY A 176 -8.01 9.95 3.23
CA GLY A 176 -7.91 8.93 4.28
C GLY A 176 -7.93 7.51 3.75
N GLY A 177 -7.65 6.57 4.64
CA GLY A 177 -7.57 5.16 4.31
C GLY A 177 -6.29 4.77 3.57
N LEU A 178 -6.37 3.72 2.73
CA LEU A 178 -5.25 3.25 1.92
C LEU A 178 -5.19 4.00 0.58
N ALA A 179 -4.06 4.61 0.29
CA ALA A 179 -3.83 5.38 -0.91
C ALA A 179 -2.69 4.84 -1.77
N VAL A 180 -2.79 5.07 -3.07
CA VAL A 180 -1.77 4.78 -4.07
C VAL A 180 -1.49 6.03 -4.88
N ARG A 181 -0.22 6.36 -5.10
CA ARG A 181 0.20 7.38 -6.07
C ARG A 181 0.90 6.70 -7.23
N MET A 182 0.27 6.77 -8.40
CA MET A 182 0.79 6.21 -9.66
C MET A 182 2.02 6.98 -10.16
N SER A 183 2.86 6.32 -10.98
CA SER A 183 3.94 7.01 -11.69
C SER A 183 3.37 8.00 -12.72
N LYS A 184 4.12 9.04 -13.06
CA LYS A 184 3.67 10.14 -13.92
C LYS A 184 3.17 9.69 -15.31
N ASP A 185 3.73 8.63 -15.81
CA ASP A 185 3.41 8.02 -17.11
C ASP A 185 2.26 6.99 -17.06
N LEU A 186 1.68 6.80 -15.86
CA LEU A 186 0.49 6.00 -15.62
C LEU A 186 -0.63 6.85 -14.98
N THR A 187 -0.80 8.09 -15.43
CA THR A 187 -1.91 8.97 -15.04
C THR A 187 -2.96 9.02 -16.16
N VAL A 188 -4.20 9.34 -15.84
CA VAL A 188 -5.24 9.53 -16.87
C VAL A 188 -4.81 10.64 -17.83
N GLU A 189 -4.20 11.69 -17.30
CA GLU A 189 -3.63 12.79 -18.11
C GLU A 189 -2.53 12.32 -19.06
N ALA A 190 -1.82 11.24 -18.73
CA ALA A 190 -0.81 10.61 -19.60
C ALA A 190 -1.38 9.48 -20.49
N GLY A 191 -2.71 9.27 -20.50
CA GLY A 191 -3.37 8.27 -21.33
C GLY A 191 -3.64 6.93 -20.66
N ALA A 192 -3.45 6.82 -19.34
CA ALA A 192 -3.91 5.66 -18.58
C ALA A 192 -5.44 5.69 -18.40
N SER A 193 -5.98 4.57 -17.95
CA SER A 193 -7.41 4.38 -17.64
C SER A 193 -7.60 4.23 -16.14
N MET A 194 -8.67 4.81 -15.60
CA MET A 194 -9.12 4.56 -14.23
C MET A 194 -10.58 4.12 -14.29
N THR A 195 -10.86 2.88 -13.92
CA THR A 195 -12.21 2.28 -14.00
C THR A 195 -12.59 1.59 -12.70
N ASP A 196 -13.88 1.55 -12.37
CA ASP A 196 -14.38 0.83 -11.21
C ASP A 196 -15.36 -0.31 -11.59
N ASN A 197 -15.80 -1.08 -10.60
CA ASN A 197 -16.70 -2.22 -10.84
C ASN A 197 -18.12 -1.82 -11.29
N GLU A 198 -18.48 -0.56 -11.22
CA GLU A 198 -19.78 -0.04 -11.70
C GLU A 198 -19.67 0.52 -13.12
N GLY A 199 -18.49 0.41 -13.76
CA GLY A 199 -18.24 0.90 -15.13
C GLY A 199 -17.99 2.40 -15.22
N ARG A 200 -17.75 3.09 -14.09
CA ARG A 200 -17.40 4.51 -14.09
C ARG A 200 -15.95 4.68 -14.54
N ASN A 201 -15.66 5.77 -15.26
CA ASN A 201 -14.33 6.05 -15.82
C ASN A 201 -13.84 7.44 -15.42
N GLY A 202 -12.57 7.52 -15.02
CA GLY A 202 -11.91 8.76 -14.62
C GLY A 202 -12.27 9.22 -13.21
N GLY A 203 -11.45 10.16 -12.71
CA GLY A 203 -11.55 10.65 -11.35
C GLY A 203 -12.90 11.28 -11.03
N ASP A 204 -13.43 12.09 -11.93
CA ASP A 204 -14.69 12.82 -11.71
C ASP A 204 -15.89 11.90 -11.51
N GLN A 205 -15.94 10.75 -12.20
CA GLN A 205 -17.05 9.81 -12.06
C GLN A 205 -16.91 8.90 -10.84
N ILE A 206 -15.68 8.61 -10.42
CA ILE A 206 -15.35 7.66 -9.35
C ILE A 206 -15.27 8.39 -7.99
N TRP A 207 -14.80 9.63 -7.98
CA TRP A 207 -14.65 10.40 -6.76
C TRP A 207 -15.96 10.49 -5.95
N GLY A 208 -15.87 10.26 -4.65
CA GLY A 208 -17.00 10.33 -3.74
C GLY A 208 -18.03 9.20 -3.90
N LYS A 209 -17.73 8.18 -4.70
CA LYS A 209 -18.57 6.98 -4.85
C LYS A 209 -18.01 5.81 -4.08
N ASP A 210 -18.86 4.84 -3.75
CA ASP A 210 -18.44 3.54 -3.26
C ASP A 210 -18.40 2.53 -4.42
N SER A 211 -17.45 1.63 -4.36
CA SER A 211 -17.36 0.46 -5.22
C SER A 211 -16.42 -0.59 -4.62
N LYS A 212 -16.45 -1.80 -5.19
CA LYS A 212 -15.66 -2.94 -4.69
C LYS A 212 -14.17 -2.78 -4.99
N TRP A 213 -13.86 -2.20 -6.13
CA TRP A 213 -12.50 -1.98 -6.61
C TRP A 213 -12.44 -0.82 -7.60
N VAL A 214 -11.26 -0.25 -7.71
CA VAL A 214 -10.88 0.65 -8.81
C VAL A 214 -9.56 0.16 -9.38
N ASP A 215 -9.51 0.03 -10.71
CA ASP A 215 -8.31 -0.28 -11.47
C ASP A 215 -7.75 0.98 -12.11
N TYR A 216 -6.47 1.25 -11.86
CA TYR A 216 -5.75 2.38 -12.45
C TYR A 216 -4.58 1.81 -13.25
N ALA A 217 -4.70 1.76 -14.57
CA ALA A 217 -3.76 1.05 -15.45
C ALA A 217 -3.58 1.75 -16.81
N GLY A 218 -2.43 1.50 -17.44
CA GLY A 218 -2.10 2.06 -18.74
C GLY A 218 -1.00 1.29 -19.46
N LYS A 219 -0.75 1.69 -20.71
CA LYS A 219 0.34 1.11 -21.50
C LYS A 219 1.68 1.71 -21.08
N LYS A 220 2.64 0.85 -20.72
CA LYS A 220 4.01 1.24 -20.39
C LYS A 220 4.98 0.13 -20.82
N GLN A 221 6.05 0.48 -21.57
CA GLN A 221 7.04 -0.49 -22.09
C GLN A 221 6.37 -1.69 -22.80
N ASP A 222 5.43 -1.39 -23.70
CA ASP A 222 4.66 -2.41 -24.46
C ASP A 222 3.86 -3.42 -23.63
N ARG A 223 3.61 -3.11 -22.36
CA ARG A 223 2.76 -3.89 -21.45
C ARG A 223 1.59 -3.04 -20.96
N TRP A 224 0.49 -3.70 -20.65
CA TRP A 224 -0.61 -3.11 -19.88
C TRP A 224 -0.32 -3.34 -18.41
N VAL A 225 -0.01 -2.28 -17.67
CA VAL A 225 0.41 -2.36 -16.26
C VAL A 225 -0.40 -1.43 -15.39
N GLY A 226 -0.59 -1.81 -14.14
CA GLY A 226 -1.34 -0.96 -13.22
C GLY A 226 -1.47 -1.51 -11.81
N ILE A 227 -2.34 -0.83 -11.09
CA ILE A 227 -2.72 -1.17 -9.72
C ILE A 227 -4.24 -1.20 -9.62
N THR A 228 -4.79 -2.35 -9.21
CA THR A 228 -6.18 -2.42 -8.74
C THR A 228 -6.21 -2.34 -7.23
N LEU A 229 -6.90 -1.35 -6.68
CA LEU A 229 -7.14 -1.22 -5.25
C LEU A 229 -8.49 -1.85 -4.91
N PHE A 230 -8.50 -2.77 -3.95
CA PHE A 230 -9.67 -3.52 -3.50
C PHE A 230 -10.13 -3.03 -2.12
N THR A 231 -11.44 -2.81 -1.98
CA THR A 231 -12.08 -2.70 -0.68
C THR A 231 -12.47 -4.09 -0.17
N ASN A 232 -12.77 -4.20 1.11
CA ASN A 232 -13.11 -5.47 1.73
C ASN A 232 -14.40 -5.34 2.54
N PRO A 233 -15.39 -6.24 2.33
CA PRO A 233 -16.63 -6.22 3.09
C PRO A 233 -16.45 -6.51 4.60
N ALA A 234 -15.32 -7.09 5.01
CA ALA A 234 -14.97 -7.29 6.43
C ALA A 234 -14.40 -6.02 7.12
N SER A 235 -14.18 -4.93 6.38
CA SER A 235 -13.84 -3.64 7.00
C SER A 235 -15.02 -3.10 7.81
N PHE A 236 -14.72 -2.31 8.85
CA PHE A 236 -15.74 -1.78 9.78
C PHE A 236 -16.86 -0.97 9.08
N ARG A 237 -16.59 -0.46 7.87
CA ARG A 237 -17.57 0.15 6.97
C ARG A 237 -17.08 0.18 5.53
N LYS A 238 -17.98 0.50 4.59
CA LYS A 238 -17.67 0.73 3.18
C LYS A 238 -16.67 1.88 3.02
N CYS A 239 -15.88 1.80 1.95
CA CYS A 239 -15.00 2.88 1.55
C CYS A 239 -15.61 3.70 0.42
N TRP A 240 -15.25 4.97 0.39
CA TRP A 240 -15.47 5.93 -0.67
C TRP A 240 -14.16 6.19 -1.39
N TRP A 241 -14.21 6.47 -2.68
CA TRP A 241 -13.01 6.68 -3.46
C TRP A 241 -12.62 8.16 -3.49
N HIS A 242 -11.38 8.45 -3.13
CA HIS A 242 -10.71 9.69 -3.49
C HIS A 242 -9.87 9.39 -4.73
N ALA A 243 -10.37 9.78 -5.89
CA ALA A 243 -9.81 9.47 -7.20
C ALA A 243 -9.44 10.75 -7.94
N ARG A 244 -8.24 10.81 -8.50
CA ARG A 244 -7.73 11.97 -9.24
C ARG A 244 -6.95 11.53 -10.47
N ASP A 245 -7.21 12.20 -11.59
CA ASP A 245 -6.63 11.87 -12.89
C ASP A 245 -5.11 12.07 -12.95
N TYR A 246 -4.56 12.89 -12.06
CA TYR A 246 -3.11 13.06 -11.90
C TYR A 246 -2.41 11.87 -11.19
N GLY A 247 -3.10 10.76 -10.95
CA GLY A 247 -2.52 9.51 -10.45
C GLY A 247 -2.73 9.22 -8.96
N LEU A 248 -3.68 9.86 -8.28
CA LEU A 248 -4.05 9.52 -6.90
C LEU A 248 -5.31 8.65 -6.89
N LEU A 249 -5.25 7.59 -6.09
CA LEU A 249 -6.40 6.75 -5.76
C LEU A 249 -6.34 6.38 -4.27
N ALA A 250 -7.43 6.61 -3.53
CA ALA A 250 -7.53 6.19 -2.13
C ALA A 250 -8.91 5.61 -1.80
N ALA A 251 -8.90 4.55 -1.00
CA ALA A 251 -10.11 3.91 -0.45
C ALA A 251 -10.31 4.36 1.00
N ASN A 252 -11.23 5.30 1.20
CA ASN A 252 -11.45 5.98 2.47
C ASN A 252 -12.76 5.54 3.15
N PRO A 253 -12.73 4.90 4.32
CA PRO A 253 -13.94 4.48 5.04
C PRO A 253 -14.61 5.63 5.80
N LEU A 254 -14.01 6.84 5.85
CA LEU A 254 -14.53 8.03 6.54
C LEU A 254 -15.01 9.10 5.56
N GLY A 255 -14.86 8.85 4.23
CA GLY A 255 -15.36 9.78 3.21
C GLY A 255 -16.87 9.80 3.10
N PRO A 256 -17.40 10.50 2.07
CA PRO A 256 -16.64 11.32 1.13
C PRO A 256 -16.45 12.79 1.52
N LEU A 257 -17.28 13.42 2.31
CA LEU A 257 -17.36 14.88 2.28
C LEU A 257 -17.69 15.48 3.63
N ASN A 258 -16.71 15.83 4.43
CA ASN A 258 -16.90 16.70 5.60
C ASN A 258 -18.27 16.50 6.32
N ASP A 259 -18.78 15.27 6.29
CA ASP A 259 -20.02 14.89 6.96
C ASP A 259 -19.71 14.44 8.38
N PRO A 260 -20.06 15.22 9.42
CA PRO A 260 -19.79 14.85 10.80
C PRO A 260 -20.38 13.48 11.19
N LYS A 261 -21.46 13.02 10.51
CA LYS A 261 -22.06 11.70 10.74
C LYS A 261 -21.16 10.54 10.31
N GLN A 262 -20.18 10.80 9.44
CA GLN A 262 -19.17 9.82 9.03
C GLN A 262 -17.97 9.77 9.98
N SER A 263 -17.83 10.75 10.86
CA SER A 263 -16.74 10.77 11.85
C SER A 263 -16.83 9.57 12.79
N VAL A 264 -15.67 9.11 13.26
CA VAL A 264 -15.53 8.02 14.24
C VAL A 264 -14.85 8.54 15.48
N VAL A 265 -15.43 8.27 16.63
CA VAL A 265 -14.83 8.58 17.93
C VAL A 265 -14.44 7.27 18.59
N LEU A 266 -13.17 7.10 18.90
CA LEU A 266 -12.65 5.99 19.70
C LEU A 266 -12.26 6.49 21.07
N LYS A 267 -12.87 5.93 22.11
CA LYS A 267 -12.37 6.06 23.47
C LYS A 267 -11.08 5.25 23.61
N LYS A 268 -10.34 5.50 24.68
CA LYS A 268 -9.13 4.72 24.97
C LYS A 268 -9.44 3.22 25.02
N GLY A 269 -8.73 2.46 24.18
CA GLY A 269 -8.89 1.02 24.04
C GLY A 269 -9.97 0.56 23.05
N GLU A 270 -10.88 1.44 22.59
CA GLU A 270 -11.81 1.12 21.50
C GLU A 270 -11.08 1.11 20.16
N SER A 271 -11.52 0.29 19.22
CA SER A 271 -10.85 0.13 17.94
C SER A 271 -11.81 -0.14 16.79
N PHE A 272 -11.34 0.12 15.58
CA PHE A 272 -11.90 -0.41 14.35
C PHE A 272 -10.82 -1.08 13.50
N THR A 273 -11.22 -1.96 12.61
CA THR A 273 -10.31 -2.64 11.67
C THR A 273 -10.75 -2.39 10.24
N VAL A 274 -9.77 -2.13 9.38
CA VAL A 274 -9.92 -2.00 7.93
C VAL A 274 -9.07 -3.03 7.21
N HIS A 275 -9.56 -3.47 6.07
CA HIS A 275 -8.89 -4.45 5.21
C HIS A 275 -8.87 -3.94 3.78
N TYR A 276 -7.73 -4.09 3.11
CA TYR A 276 -7.53 -3.70 1.72
C TYR A 276 -6.74 -4.75 0.96
N GLY A 277 -6.93 -4.79 -0.35
CA GLY A 277 -6.07 -5.50 -1.28
C GLY A 277 -5.52 -4.54 -2.33
N VAL A 278 -4.28 -4.76 -2.73
CA VAL A 278 -3.60 -4.03 -3.81
C VAL A 278 -3.05 -5.06 -4.77
N MET A 279 -3.60 -5.15 -5.98
CA MET A 279 -3.10 -6.01 -7.04
C MET A 279 -2.23 -5.20 -7.98
N ILE A 280 -0.96 -5.57 -8.06
CA ILE A 280 0.00 -4.98 -8.99
C ILE A 280 0.10 -5.94 -10.18
N HIS A 281 -0.37 -5.50 -11.35
CA HIS A 281 -0.51 -6.37 -12.52
C HIS A 281 0.32 -5.91 -13.73
N SER A 282 0.62 -6.86 -14.61
CA SER A 282 1.29 -6.65 -15.89
C SER A 282 0.86 -7.73 -16.89
N ASN A 283 0.31 -7.30 -18.00
CA ASN A 283 -0.27 -8.15 -19.05
C ASN A 283 0.21 -7.70 -20.42
N SER A 284 0.07 -8.50 -21.47
CA SER A 284 0.45 -8.08 -22.83
C SER A 284 -0.47 -6.98 -23.36
N ASP A 285 -1.76 -7.04 -23.00
CA ASP A 285 -2.74 -6.00 -23.31
C ASP A 285 -3.84 -5.89 -22.23
N GLN A 286 -4.70 -4.90 -22.38
CA GLN A 286 -5.80 -4.62 -21.44
C GLN A 286 -6.79 -5.80 -21.30
N THR A 287 -7.04 -6.55 -22.35
CA THR A 287 -8.08 -7.60 -22.37
C THR A 287 -7.69 -8.85 -21.60
N GLU A 288 -6.39 -9.03 -21.33
CA GLU A 288 -5.87 -10.16 -20.55
C GLU A 288 -6.03 -10.01 -19.04
N TYR A 289 -6.34 -8.80 -18.56
CA TYR A 289 -6.55 -8.55 -17.14
C TYR A 289 -8.02 -8.32 -16.81
N SER A 290 -8.50 -8.99 -15.77
CA SER A 290 -9.86 -8.83 -15.26
C SER A 290 -9.82 -8.42 -13.78
N PRO A 291 -10.06 -7.13 -13.46
CA PRO A 291 -10.13 -6.66 -12.08
C PRO A 291 -11.19 -7.40 -11.25
N ALA A 292 -12.32 -7.77 -11.88
CA ALA A 292 -13.38 -8.52 -11.21
C ALA A 292 -12.94 -9.91 -10.76
N LYS A 293 -12.26 -10.68 -11.63
CA LYS A 293 -11.71 -12.01 -11.27
C LYS A 293 -10.58 -11.88 -10.23
N ALA A 294 -9.77 -10.84 -10.34
CA ALA A 294 -8.72 -10.55 -9.36
C ALA A 294 -9.31 -10.21 -7.98
N TYR A 295 -10.44 -9.50 -7.94
CA TYR A 295 -11.18 -9.22 -6.70
C TYR A 295 -11.77 -10.50 -6.08
N GLU A 296 -12.40 -11.38 -6.88
CA GLU A 296 -12.90 -12.68 -6.41
C GLU A 296 -11.77 -13.53 -5.82
N TYR A 297 -10.62 -13.56 -6.50
CA TYR A 297 -9.42 -14.22 -6.00
C TYR A 297 -8.99 -13.62 -4.66
N TYR A 298 -8.90 -12.29 -4.55
CA TYR A 298 -8.56 -11.60 -3.30
C TYR A 298 -9.48 -12.03 -2.16
N LEU A 299 -10.80 -12.03 -2.37
CA LEU A 299 -11.76 -12.44 -1.36
C LEU A 299 -11.60 -13.92 -0.95
N SER A 300 -11.23 -14.80 -1.88
CA SER A 300 -10.99 -16.22 -1.61
C SER A 300 -9.76 -16.48 -0.72
N GLN A 301 -8.85 -15.51 -0.63
CA GLN A 301 -7.62 -15.60 0.18
C GLN A 301 -7.79 -15.09 1.62
N LEU A 302 -8.94 -14.55 1.95
CA LEU A 302 -9.23 -14.05 3.30
C LEU A 302 -9.48 -15.23 4.25
N PRO A 303 -9.11 -15.09 5.54
CA PRO A 303 -9.49 -16.06 6.56
C PRO A 303 -11.03 -16.24 6.56
N LYS A 304 -11.44 -17.50 6.57
CA LYS A 304 -12.87 -17.86 6.74
C LYS A 304 -13.30 -17.68 8.18
#